data_f493a10a4558cdded7a3cc96cf56db31
#
_entry.id   f493a10a4558cdded7a3cc96cf56db31
#
_cell.length_a   1.000
_cell.length_b   1.000
_cell.length_c   1.000
_cell.angle_alpha   90.00
_cell.angle_beta   90.00
_cell.angle_gamma   90.00
#
_symmetry.space_group_name_H-M   'P 1'
#
loop_
_entity.id
_entity.type
_entity.pdbx_description
1 polymer ?
#
loop_
_entity_poly.entity_id
_entity_poly.type
_entity_poly.pdbx_seq_one_letter_code
_entity_poly.pdbx_strand_id
1 'polypeptide(L)'
;MARTSTGKTKQANGYEFYKPTYAPPIVIDRQKDLSRYGIKGRYKDMDFDKLKELGAPPEDKEAYNNAFKYSLHLSEHIRNGKGLILMGPVGTGKTSLAISILRTAINQGYNGYLISIISLLDTLLVLSKGPAEHYLKFENQIRNCPLLVLDDFGAEYDNKWVGNKVDAIISDRVERGRATIITTNLNVKQIKDGYDSRIYDRLKSTSFLLQFKGKSKRDPLEISEI
;
A
#
# COMPACT_ATOMS: atom_id res chain seq x y z
N MET A 1 -1.53 -11.17 42.51
CA MET A 1 -0.68 -12.02 41.66
C MET A 1 -1.55 -12.60 40.54
N ALA A 2 -1.57 -11.99 39.38
CA ALA A 2 -2.31 -12.46 38.20
C ALA A 2 -1.32 -13.10 37.22
N ARG A 3 -1.49 -14.42 36.98
CA ARG A 3 -0.68 -15.17 36.03
C ARG A 3 -1.07 -14.84 34.61
N THR A 4 -0.12 -14.35 33.82
CA THR A 4 -0.23 -14.20 32.36
C THR A 4 -0.17 -15.58 31.70
N SER A 5 -1.28 -16.01 31.08
CA SER A 5 -1.31 -17.21 30.24
C SER A 5 -0.91 -16.86 28.83
N THR A 6 0.26 -17.30 28.41
CA THR A 6 0.70 -17.29 27.01
C THR A 6 -0.04 -18.39 26.24
N GLY A 7 -1.05 -18.02 25.46
CA GLY A 7 -1.75 -18.95 24.58
C GLY A 7 -0.90 -19.32 23.35
N LYS A 8 -0.32 -20.51 23.34
CA LYS A 8 0.27 -21.12 22.13
C LYS A 8 -0.83 -21.66 21.24
N THR A 9 -0.94 -21.15 20.02
CA THR A 9 -1.82 -21.69 18.98
C THR A 9 -1.02 -22.53 17.98
N LYS A 10 -1.63 -23.66 17.55
CA LYS A 10 -1.08 -24.69 16.65
C LYS A 10 -0.59 -24.10 15.33
N GLN A 11 0.60 -24.56 14.91
CA GLN A 11 1.23 -24.26 13.63
C GLN A 11 0.41 -24.80 12.45
N ALA A 12 0.02 -23.92 11.54
CA ALA A 12 -0.15 -24.25 10.15
C ALA A 12 0.88 -23.40 9.38
N ASN A 13 1.80 -24.06 8.70
CA ASN A 13 2.83 -23.47 7.84
C ASN A 13 3.83 -22.47 8.45
N GLY A 14 4.32 -22.70 9.65
CA GLY A 14 5.56 -22.12 10.17
C GLY A 14 5.57 -20.60 10.44
N TYR A 15 4.44 -19.90 10.42
CA TYR A 15 4.35 -18.46 10.65
C TYR A 15 3.62 -18.15 11.94
N GLU A 16 4.35 -17.71 12.96
CA GLU A 16 3.74 -17.02 14.11
C GLU A 16 3.48 -15.56 13.73
N PHE A 17 2.23 -15.25 13.36
CA PHE A 17 1.79 -13.87 13.34
C PHE A 17 1.60 -13.42 14.78
N TYR A 18 2.23 -12.30 15.14
CA TYR A 18 2.01 -11.67 16.44
C TYR A 18 0.52 -11.38 16.62
N LYS A 19 -0.12 -12.02 17.60
CA LYS A 19 -1.46 -11.65 18.05
C LYS A 19 -1.31 -10.68 19.20
N PRO A 20 -1.63 -9.39 19.04
CA PRO A 20 -1.70 -8.49 20.18
C PRO A 20 -2.83 -8.92 21.09
N THR A 21 -2.60 -8.97 22.35
CA THR A 21 -3.51 -9.45 23.40
C THR A 21 -4.78 -8.59 23.54
N TYR A 22 -4.89 -7.47 22.82
CA TYR A 22 -5.99 -6.49 22.96
C TYR A 22 -6.30 -5.65 21.70
N ALA A 23 -6.27 -6.22 20.51
CA ALA A 23 -6.93 -5.57 19.38
C ALA A 23 -8.32 -6.21 19.20
N PRO A 24 -9.41 -5.44 19.16
CA PRO A 24 -10.70 -6.00 18.79
C PRO A 24 -10.56 -6.67 17.43
N PRO A 25 -11.24 -7.81 17.18
CA PRO A 25 -11.18 -8.47 15.88
C PRO A 25 -11.60 -7.46 14.80
N ILE A 26 -10.73 -7.26 13.80
CA ILE A 26 -11.07 -6.43 12.63
C ILE A 26 -12.14 -7.22 11.88
N VAL A 27 -13.39 -6.77 11.99
CA VAL A 27 -14.49 -7.36 11.22
C VAL A 27 -14.32 -6.92 9.77
N ILE A 28 -13.90 -7.84 8.92
CA ILE A 28 -13.74 -7.60 7.49
C ILE A 28 -15.13 -7.78 6.84
N ASP A 29 -15.74 -6.67 6.46
CA ASP A 29 -16.95 -6.71 5.62
C ASP A 29 -16.57 -7.10 4.19
N ARG A 30 -16.72 -8.38 3.87
CA ARG A 30 -16.42 -8.94 2.54
C ARG A 30 -17.47 -8.57 1.47
N GLN A 31 -18.62 -8.04 1.85
CA GLN A 31 -19.69 -7.64 0.92
C GLN A 31 -19.56 -6.18 0.46
N LYS A 32 -18.67 -5.41 1.08
CA LYS A 32 -18.48 -4.00 0.75
C LYS A 32 -17.96 -3.82 -0.67
N ASP A 33 -18.64 -3.00 -1.48
CA ASP A 33 -18.10 -2.61 -2.80
C ASP A 33 -16.81 -1.80 -2.63
N LEU A 34 -15.70 -2.42 -2.99
CA LEU A 34 -14.36 -1.85 -2.88
C LEU A 34 -13.92 -1.10 -4.14
N SER A 35 -14.71 -1.15 -5.21
CA SER A 35 -14.37 -0.51 -6.51
C SER A 35 -14.21 1.01 -6.38
N ARG A 36 -15.03 1.65 -5.53
CA ARG A 36 -14.96 3.09 -5.24
C ARG A 36 -13.67 3.53 -4.55
N TYR A 37 -12.94 2.58 -3.96
CA TYR A 37 -11.63 2.79 -3.35
C TYR A 37 -10.47 2.41 -4.27
N GLY A 38 -10.76 2.10 -5.54
CA GLY A 38 -9.77 1.67 -6.54
C GLY A 38 -9.41 0.18 -6.51
N ILE A 39 -9.97 -0.61 -5.58
CA ILE A 39 -9.70 -2.06 -5.46
C ILE A 39 -10.62 -2.81 -6.43
N LYS A 40 -10.05 -3.44 -7.47
CA LYS A 40 -10.79 -4.09 -8.55
C LYS A 40 -10.22 -5.47 -8.90
N GLY A 41 -10.99 -6.23 -9.70
CA GLY A 41 -10.56 -7.49 -10.31
C GLY A 41 -10.12 -8.52 -9.28
N ARG A 42 -8.97 -9.15 -9.52
CA ARG A 42 -8.36 -10.21 -8.67
C ARG A 42 -8.05 -9.79 -7.23
N TYR A 43 -8.06 -8.49 -6.95
CA TYR A 43 -7.77 -7.96 -5.62
C TYR A 43 -9.00 -7.76 -4.73
N LYS A 44 -10.21 -8.06 -5.23
CA LYS A 44 -11.45 -7.86 -4.46
C LYS A 44 -11.47 -8.61 -3.14
N ASP A 45 -10.88 -9.81 -3.12
CA ASP A 45 -10.86 -10.69 -1.95
C ASP A 45 -9.52 -10.64 -1.19
N MET A 46 -8.62 -9.72 -1.60
CA MET A 46 -7.32 -9.60 -0.97
C MET A 46 -7.43 -8.92 0.39
N ASP A 47 -7.00 -9.65 1.43
CA ASP A 47 -6.88 -9.19 2.81
C ASP A 47 -5.71 -9.92 3.50
N PHE A 48 -5.49 -9.67 4.79
CA PHE A 48 -4.42 -10.33 5.54
C PHE A 48 -4.66 -11.82 5.75
N ASP A 49 -5.92 -12.28 5.79
CA ASP A 49 -6.21 -13.72 5.92
C ASP A 49 -5.85 -14.42 4.61
N LYS A 50 -6.22 -13.84 3.47
CA LYS A 50 -5.82 -14.36 2.16
C LYS A 50 -4.31 -14.35 1.96
N LEU A 51 -3.61 -13.32 2.45
CA LEU A 51 -2.14 -13.27 2.42
C LEU A 51 -1.51 -14.38 3.26
N LYS A 52 -2.12 -14.74 4.40
CA LYS A 52 -1.65 -15.87 5.23
C LYS A 52 -1.80 -17.21 4.50
N GLU A 53 -2.93 -17.42 3.82
CA GLU A 53 -3.16 -18.62 3.00
C GLU A 53 -2.11 -18.74 1.89
N LEU A 54 -1.80 -17.64 1.20
CA LEU A 54 -0.81 -17.59 0.12
C LEU A 54 0.65 -17.73 0.63
N GLY A 55 0.87 -17.52 1.93
CA GLY A 55 2.19 -17.54 2.55
C GLY A 55 3.09 -16.37 2.14
N ALA A 56 4.09 -16.07 2.97
CA ALA A 56 5.16 -15.13 2.62
C ALA A 56 6.42 -15.90 2.22
N PRO A 57 7.20 -15.44 1.21
CA PRO A 57 8.52 -16.01 0.96
C PRO A 57 9.38 -15.91 2.22
N PRO A 58 10.24 -16.90 2.51
CA PRO A 58 11.13 -16.87 3.68
C PRO A 58 11.94 -15.58 3.78
N GLU A 59 12.44 -15.09 2.63
CA GLU A 59 13.26 -13.87 2.51
C GLU A 59 12.47 -12.59 2.82
N ASP A 60 11.14 -12.60 2.64
CA ASP A 60 10.26 -11.45 2.82
C ASP A 60 9.45 -11.51 4.13
N LYS A 61 9.64 -12.56 4.94
CA LYS A 61 8.87 -12.81 6.17
C LYS A 61 8.87 -11.60 7.10
N GLU A 62 10.01 -10.96 7.26
CA GLU A 62 10.14 -9.77 8.11
C GLU A 62 9.33 -8.59 7.55
N ALA A 63 9.39 -8.35 6.24
CA ALA A 63 8.63 -7.27 5.59
C ALA A 63 7.11 -7.50 5.73
N TYR A 64 6.64 -8.75 5.55
CA TYR A 64 5.24 -9.10 5.76
C TYR A 64 4.81 -8.91 7.22
N ASN A 65 5.62 -9.34 8.17
CA ASN A 65 5.32 -9.15 9.60
C ASN A 65 5.29 -7.67 9.99
N ASN A 66 6.21 -6.86 9.47
CA ASN A 66 6.23 -5.42 9.75
C ASN A 66 5.05 -4.69 9.11
N ALA A 67 4.61 -5.09 7.89
CA ALA A 67 3.39 -4.57 7.28
C ALA A 67 2.14 -4.93 8.11
N PHE A 68 2.08 -6.14 8.65
CA PHE A 68 1.01 -6.54 9.56
C PHE A 68 1.04 -5.74 10.86
N LYS A 69 2.22 -5.56 11.50
CA LYS A 69 2.37 -4.72 12.69
C LYS A 69 1.92 -3.28 12.43
N TYR A 70 2.29 -2.71 11.28
CA TYR A 70 1.81 -1.38 10.87
C TYR A 70 0.27 -1.35 10.84
N SER A 71 -0.39 -2.39 10.32
CA SER A 71 -1.85 -2.45 10.25
C SER A 71 -2.54 -2.52 11.62
N LEU A 72 -1.87 -3.04 12.64
CA LEU A 72 -2.40 -3.08 14.02
C LEU A 72 -2.50 -1.69 14.66
N HIS A 73 -1.61 -0.77 14.26
CA HIS A 73 -1.58 0.63 14.72
C HIS A 73 -2.05 1.62 13.65
N LEU A 74 -2.83 1.13 12.68
CA LEU A 74 -3.18 1.86 11.46
C LEU A 74 -3.85 3.21 11.74
N SER A 75 -4.79 3.26 12.68
CA SER A 75 -5.47 4.50 13.06
C SER A 75 -4.52 5.58 13.57
N GLU A 76 -3.51 5.19 14.34
CA GLU A 76 -2.46 6.09 14.82
C GLU A 76 -1.58 6.57 13.67
N HIS A 77 -1.15 5.65 12.80
CA HIS A 77 -0.33 5.99 11.64
C HIS A 77 -1.05 6.94 10.68
N ILE A 78 -2.33 6.70 10.40
CA ILE A 78 -3.14 7.58 9.54
C ILE A 78 -3.25 8.99 10.16
N ARG A 79 -3.54 9.09 11.46
CA ARG A 79 -3.64 10.40 12.15
C ARG A 79 -2.33 11.18 12.16
N ASN A 80 -1.21 10.47 12.25
CA ASN A 80 0.14 11.07 12.29
C ASN A 80 0.78 11.21 10.90
N GLY A 81 0.05 10.94 9.82
CA GLY A 81 0.56 11.01 8.43
C GLY A 81 1.70 10.04 8.14
N LYS A 82 1.82 8.93 8.90
CA LYS A 82 2.89 7.94 8.72
C LYS A 82 2.48 6.90 7.69
N GLY A 83 3.26 6.79 6.62
CA GLY A 83 3.04 5.87 5.51
C GLY A 83 4.00 4.67 5.50
N LEU A 84 3.99 3.96 4.36
CA LEU A 84 4.91 2.85 4.07
C LEU A 84 5.52 3.01 2.67
N ILE A 85 6.76 2.58 2.52
CA ILE A 85 7.40 2.32 1.23
C ILE A 85 7.67 0.82 1.14
N LEU A 86 6.97 0.12 0.26
CA LEU A 86 7.14 -1.30 -0.02
C LEU A 86 8.03 -1.43 -1.26
N MET A 87 9.30 -1.75 -1.05
CA MET A 87 10.34 -1.70 -2.09
C MET A 87 10.91 -3.09 -2.37
N GLY A 88 11.09 -3.46 -3.64
CA GLY A 88 11.77 -4.71 -4.03
C GLY A 88 11.24 -5.32 -5.32
N PRO A 89 11.70 -6.53 -5.70
CA PRO A 89 11.43 -7.14 -6.99
C PRO A 89 9.94 -7.32 -7.31
N VAL A 90 9.64 -7.41 -8.61
CA VAL A 90 8.29 -7.70 -9.10
C VAL A 90 7.79 -9.05 -8.58
N GLY A 91 6.49 -9.16 -8.29
CA GLY A 91 5.86 -10.43 -7.92
C GLY A 91 6.04 -10.86 -6.46
N THR A 92 6.67 -10.04 -5.59
CA THR A 92 6.87 -10.34 -4.17
C THR A 92 5.67 -10.05 -3.27
N GLY A 93 4.53 -9.58 -3.82
CA GLY A 93 3.29 -9.38 -3.07
C GLY A 93 3.11 -7.98 -2.47
N LYS A 94 3.94 -6.99 -2.81
CA LYS A 94 3.85 -5.60 -2.31
C LYS A 94 2.47 -4.98 -2.48
N THR A 95 1.92 -5.06 -3.71
CA THR A 95 0.56 -4.56 -4.02
C THR A 95 -0.50 -5.25 -3.17
N SER A 96 -0.43 -6.56 -3.01
CA SER A 96 -1.38 -7.34 -2.18
C SER A 96 -1.33 -6.91 -0.71
N LEU A 97 -0.14 -6.66 -0.17
CA LEU A 97 0.03 -6.13 1.18
C LEU A 97 -0.54 -4.72 1.33
N ALA A 98 -0.24 -3.82 0.39
CA ALA A 98 -0.77 -2.46 0.39
C ALA A 98 -2.30 -2.44 0.35
N ILE A 99 -2.91 -3.32 -0.46
CA ILE A 99 -4.37 -3.50 -0.54
C ILE A 99 -4.94 -4.03 0.77
N SER A 100 -4.29 -5.01 1.41
CA SER A 100 -4.74 -5.56 2.70
C SER A 100 -4.74 -4.50 3.80
N ILE A 101 -3.73 -3.62 3.81
CA ILE A 101 -3.68 -2.47 4.73
C ILE A 101 -4.79 -1.46 4.42
N LEU A 102 -4.99 -1.11 3.13
CA LEU A 102 -6.06 -0.20 2.72
C LEU A 102 -7.43 -0.75 3.09
N ARG A 103 -7.68 -2.04 2.88
CA ARG A 103 -8.93 -2.71 3.28
C ARG A 103 -9.14 -2.65 4.79
N THR A 104 -8.07 -2.84 5.56
CA THR A 104 -8.13 -2.65 7.02
C THR A 104 -8.54 -1.23 7.40
N ALA A 105 -7.97 -0.20 6.74
CA ALA A 105 -8.37 1.20 6.96
C ALA A 105 -9.85 1.43 6.63
N ILE A 106 -10.32 0.92 5.50
CA ILE A 106 -11.72 1.02 5.07
C ILE A 106 -12.67 0.36 6.09
N ASN A 107 -12.29 -0.78 6.63
CA ASN A 107 -13.08 -1.49 7.66
C ASN A 107 -13.10 -0.76 9.01
N GLN A 108 -12.06 0.02 9.30
CA GLN A 108 -12.00 0.94 10.45
C GLN A 108 -12.72 2.27 10.21
N GLY A 109 -13.38 2.46 9.05
CA GLY A 109 -14.15 3.66 8.71
C GLY A 109 -13.33 4.79 8.06
N TYR A 110 -12.06 4.58 7.77
CA TYR A 110 -11.27 5.58 7.05
C TYR A 110 -11.57 5.57 5.56
N ASN A 111 -11.60 6.75 4.96
CA ASN A 111 -11.52 6.88 3.51
C ASN A 111 -10.07 6.63 3.05
N GLY A 112 -9.94 5.91 1.93
CA GLY A 112 -8.65 5.70 1.29
C GLY A 112 -8.84 5.48 -0.21
N TYR A 113 -7.74 5.47 -0.95
CA TYR A 113 -7.79 5.24 -2.39
C TYR A 113 -6.54 4.51 -2.86
N LEU A 114 -6.74 3.53 -3.77
CA LEU A 114 -5.68 2.81 -4.47
C LEU A 114 -5.66 3.26 -5.91
N ILE A 115 -4.49 3.66 -6.40
CA ILE A 115 -4.29 3.97 -7.82
C ILE A 115 -2.83 3.68 -8.20
N SER A 116 -2.60 3.12 -9.39
CA SER A 116 -1.24 3.06 -9.92
C SER A 116 -0.78 4.46 -10.35
N ILE A 117 0.52 4.70 -10.29
CA ILE A 117 1.06 6.01 -10.69
C ILE A 117 0.72 6.35 -12.13
N ILE A 118 0.75 5.38 -13.04
CA ILE A 118 0.38 5.57 -14.45
C ILE A 118 -1.10 5.97 -14.56
N SER A 119 -2.00 5.22 -13.91
CA SER A 119 -3.44 5.53 -13.94
C SER A 119 -3.78 6.89 -13.34
N LEU A 120 -3.03 7.32 -12.31
CA LEU A 120 -3.16 8.64 -11.72
C LEU A 120 -2.85 9.74 -12.74
N LEU A 121 -1.71 9.62 -13.40
CA LEU A 121 -1.24 10.60 -14.38
C LEU A 121 -2.14 10.65 -15.61
N ASP A 122 -2.54 9.49 -16.15
CA ASP A 122 -3.48 9.40 -17.27
C ASP A 122 -4.83 10.04 -16.92
N THR A 123 -5.36 9.76 -15.73
CA THR A 123 -6.63 10.35 -15.29
C THR A 123 -6.51 11.87 -15.18
N LEU A 124 -5.43 12.39 -14.57
CA LEU A 124 -5.21 13.83 -14.49
C LEU A 124 -5.07 14.47 -15.86
N LEU A 125 -4.38 13.81 -16.80
CA LEU A 125 -4.22 14.30 -18.18
C LEU A 125 -5.57 14.33 -18.93
N VAL A 126 -6.37 13.28 -18.81
CA VAL A 126 -7.70 13.23 -19.43
C VAL A 126 -8.62 14.30 -18.84
N LEU A 127 -8.68 14.41 -17.51
CA LEU A 127 -9.54 15.38 -16.83
C LEU A 127 -9.10 16.84 -17.08
N SER A 128 -7.81 17.09 -17.35
CA SER A 128 -7.32 18.45 -17.66
C SER A 128 -7.88 19.01 -18.96
N LYS A 129 -8.39 18.15 -19.86
CA LYS A 129 -9.00 18.52 -21.13
C LYS A 129 -10.53 18.71 -21.04
N GLY A 130 -11.11 18.41 -19.87
CA GLY A 130 -12.55 18.50 -19.61
C GLY A 130 -12.91 19.64 -18.64
N PRO A 131 -14.13 19.60 -18.08
CA PRO A 131 -14.57 20.58 -17.09
C PRO A 131 -13.65 20.62 -15.86
N ALA A 132 -13.22 21.81 -15.48
CA ALA A 132 -12.29 22.02 -14.36
C ALA A 132 -12.78 21.40 -13.04
N GLU A 133 -14.10 21.35 -12.83
CA GLU A 133 -14.72 20.76 -11.64
C GLU A 133 -14.33 19.27 -11.47
N HIS A 134 -14.34 18.48 -12.53
CA HIS A 134 -13.99 17.06 -12.46
C HIS A 134 -12.51 16.88 -12.12
N TYR A 135 -11.64 17.69 -12.72
CA TYR A 135 -10.22 17.70 -12.40
C TYR A 135 -9.96 18.04 -10.95
N LEU A 136 -10.53 19.13 -10.47
CA LEU A 136 -10.37 19.59 -9.08
C LEU A 136 -10.93 18.58 -8.07
N LYS A 137 -12.09 17.97 -8.36
CA LYS A 137 -12.69 16.94 -7.50
C LYS A 137 -11.77 15.72 -7.36
N PHE A 138 -11.23 15.22 -8.47
CA PHE A 138 -10.33 14.07 -8.46
C PHE A 138 -9.01 14.42 -7.78
N GLU A 139 -8.39 15.55 -8.13
CA GLU A 139 -7.14 16.00 -7.51
C GLU A 139 -7.32 16.20 -5.99
N ASN A 140 -8.42 16.80 -5.55
CA ASN A 140 -8.77 16.94 -4.14
C ASN A 140 -8.94 15.60 -3.44
N GLN A 141 -9.55 14.60 -4.09
CA GLN A 141 -9.65 13.25 -3.55
C GLN A 141 -8.27 12.65 -3.29
N ILE A 142 -7.36 12.71 -4.27
CA ILE A 142 -6.00 12.17 -4.16
C ILE A 142 -5.19 12.88 -3.07
N ARG A 143 -5.28 14.22 -2.99
CA ARG A 143 -4.51 15.01 -2.03
C ARG A 143 -5.03 14.87 -0.59
N ASN A 144 -6.33 14.68 -0.40
CA ASN A 144 -6.97 14.79 0.92
C ASN A 144 -7.40 13.45 1.53
N CYS A 145 -7.49 12.34 0.78
CA CYS A 145 -7.86 11.06 1.39
C CYS A 145 -6.87 10.70 2.52
N PRO A 146 -7.36 10.23 3.66
CA PRO A 146 -6.54 9.90 4.82
C PRO A 146 -5.41 8.90 4.52
N LEU A 147 -5.71 7.89 3.68
CA LEU A 147 -4.73 6.90 3.23
C LEU A 147 -4.76 6.77 1.71
N LEU A 148 -3.64 7.09 1.06
CA LEU A 148 -3.44 6.85 -0.38
C LEU A 148 -2.47 5.70 -0.58
N VAL A 149 -2.83 4.77 -1.48
CA VAL A 149 -1.90 3.76 -1.99
C VAL A 149 -1.54 4.15 -3.42
N LEU A 150 -0.28 4.52 -3.64
CA LEU A 150 0.32 4.73 -4.95
C LEU A 150 1.06 3.46 -5.35
N ASP A 151 0.46 2.70 -6.27
CA ASP A 151 1.00 1.43 -6.72
C ASP A 151 1.92 1.61 -7.94
N ASP A 152 2.94 0.75 -8.04
CA ASP A 152 3.92 0.73 -9.13
C ASP A 152 4.64 2.09 -9.35
N PHE A 153 5.01 2.76 -8.24
CA PHE A 153 5.77 4.02 -8.28
C PHE A 153 7.12 3.82 -8.97
N GLY A 154 7.41 4.66 -9.96
CA GLY A 154 8.59 4.55 -10.81
C GLY A 154 8.36 3.76 -12.09
N ALA A 155 7.12 3.35 -12.39
CA ALA A 155 6.75 2.72 -13.66
C ALA A 155 6.31 3.75 -14.73
N GLU A 156 6.19 5.02 -14.35
CA GLU A 156 5.83 6.12 -15.25
C GLU A 156 6.98 6.48 -16.20
N TYR A 157 6.61 7.09 -17.32
CA TYR A 157 7.58 7.58 -18.30
C TYR A 157 8.40 8.74 -17.72
N ASP A 158 9.70 8.76 -17.99
CA ASP A 158 10.60 9.86 -17.63
C ASP A 158 10.22 11.13 -18.41
N ASN A 159 9.45 11.99 -17.74
CA ASN A 159 9.00 13.27 -18.27
C ASN A 159 8.98 14.30 -17.15
N LYS A 160 9.56 15.47 -17.37
CA LYS A 160 9.64 16.56 -16.40
C LYS A 160 8.27 16.97 -15.83
N TRP A 161 7.21 16.96 -16.66
CA TRP A 161 5.84 17.24 -16.21
C TRP A 161 5.35 16.19 -15.20
N VAL A 162 5.63 14.92 -15.46
CA VAL A 162 5.30 13.79 -14.59
C VAL A 162 5.99 13.96 -13.23
N GLY A 163 7.31 14.17 -13.22
CA GLY A 163 8.07 14.38 -12.00
C GLY A 163 7.53 15.53 -11.15
N ASN A 164 7.26 16.68 -11.78
CA ASN A 164 6.70 17.86 -11.08
C ASN A 164 5.31 17.58 -10.51
N LYS A 165 4.45 16.82 -11.22
CA LYS A 165 3.10 16.52 -10.75
C LYS A 165 3.11 15.55 -9.57
N VAL A 166 3.96 14.54 -9.64
CA VAL A 166 4.16 13.58 -8.55
C VAL A 166 4.72 14.29 -7.31
N ASP A 167 5.76 15.14 -7.47
CA ASP A 167 6.30 15.93 -6.37
C ASP A 167 5.23 16.82 -5.72
N ALA A 168 4.43 17.52 -6.52
CA ALA A 168 3.38 18.38 -5.99
C ALA A 168 2.33 17.61 -5.17
N ILE A 169 1.94 16.41 -5.60
CA ILE A 169 0.97 15.57 -4.86
C ILE A 169 1.58 15.06 -3.56
N ILE A 170 2.81 14.52 -3.62
CA ILE A 170 3.49 13.97 -2.44
C ILE A 170 3.76 15.07 -1.42
N SER A 171 4.27 16.24 -1.87
CA SER A 171 4.55 17.38 -1.01
C SER A 171 3.30 17.86 -0.26
N ASP A 172 2.20 18.08 -0.99
CA ASP A 172 0.95 18.54 -0.41
C ASP A 172 0.38 17.52 0.60
N ARG A 173 0.49 16.21 0.32
CA ARG A 173 0.07 15.17 1.25
C ARG A 173 0.91 15.15 2.53
N VAL A 174 2.24 15.30 2.40
CA VAL A 174 3.15 15.39 3.55
C VAL A 174 2.83 16.61 4.41
N GLU A 175 2.64 17.78 3.78
CA GLU A 175 2.28 19.03 4.48
C GLU A 175 0.94 18.93 5.21
N ARG A 176 -0.03 18.21 4.64
CA ARG A 176 -1.35 17.95 5.24
C ARG A 176 -1.35 16.80 6.26
N GLY A 177 -0.22 16.16 6.52
CA GLY A 177 -0.16 14.98 7.39
C GLY A 177 -1.01 13.81 6.90
N ARG A 178 -1.03 13.55 5.58
CA ARG A 178 -1.79 12.45 4.97
C ARG A 178 -0.91 11.23 4.73
N ALA A 179 -1.29 10.08 5.28
CA ALA A 179 -0.54 8.84 5.13
C ALA A 179 -0.53 8.35 3.68
N THR A 180 0.65 7.96 3.18
CA THR A 180 0.81 7.44 1.82
C THR A 180 1.57 6.11 1.87
N ILE A 181 1.01 5.08 1.25
CA ILE A 181 1.68 3.81 1.02
C ILE A 181 2.14 3.80 -0.44
N ILE A 182 3.40 3.49 -0.65
CA ILE A 182 4.00 3.40 -1.99
C ILE A 182 4.48 1.97 -2.19
N THR A 183 4.16 1.37 -3.34
CA THR A 183 4.82 0.16 -3.82
C THR A 183 5.75 0.52 -4.97
N THR A 184 6.94 -0.04 -5.00
CA THR A 184 7.91 0.25 -6.05
C THR A 184 8.85 -0.92 -6.30
N ASN A 185 9.26 -1.06 -7.55
CA ASN A 185 10.32 -1.98 -7.96
C ASN A 185 11.69 -1.30 -8.02
N LEU A 186 11.73 0.02 -7.89
CA LEU A 186 12.97 0.80 -7.84
C LEU A 186 13.65 0.63 -6.49
N ASN A 187 14.98 0.68 -6.49
CA ASN A 187 15.76 0.82 -5.27
C ASN A 187 15.93 2.31 -4.89
N VAL A 188 16.50 2.57 -3.71
CA VAL A 188 16.70 3.93 -3.19
C VAL A 188 17.50 4.81 -4.16
N LYS A 189 18.55 4.24 -4.80
CA LYS A 189 19.38 4.98 -5.77
C LYS A 189 18.55 5.37 -6.98
N GLN A 190 17.81 4.42 -7.56
CA GLN A 190 16.95 4.67 -8.72
C GLN A 190 15.87 5.73 -8.44
N ILE A 191 15.27 5.73 -7.24
CA ILE A 191 14.31 6.77 -6.85
C ILE A 191 14.99 8.14 -6.80
N LYS A 192 16.20 8.24 -6.23
CA LYS A 192 16.94 9.51 -6.15
C LYS A 192 17.41 10.01 -7.51
N ASP A 193 17.77 9.08 -8.41
CA ASP A 193 18.27 9.43 -9.74
C ASP A 193 17.12 9.81 -10.71
N GLY A 194 15.92 9.18 -10.54
CA GLY A 194 14.75 9.39 -11.40
C GLY A 194 13.80 10.50 -10.95
N TYR A 195 13.88 10.92 -9.69
CA TYR A 195 13.05 11.99 -9.13
C TYR A 195 13.89 13.06 -8.45
N ASP A 196 13.31 14.23 -8.20
CA ASP A 196 13.95 15.23 -7.33
C ASP A 196 14.27 14.58 -5.96
N SER A 197 15.50 14.79 -5.50
CA SER A 197 15.97 14.27 -4.19
C SER A 197 15.04 14.63 -3.03
N ARG A 198 14.31 15.74 -3.13
CA ARG A 198 13.31 16.20 -2.16
C ARG A 198 12.13 15.23 -2.02
N ILE A 199 11.72 14.55 -3.10
CA ILE A 199 10.63 13.54 -3.03
C ILE A 199 11.04 12.40 -2.11
N TYR A 200 12.24 11.85 -2.31
CA TYR A 200 12.72 10.76 -1.47
C TYR A 200 12.89 11.17 -0.01
N ASP A 201 13.43 12.36 0.25
CA ASP A 201 13.61 12.86 1.62
C ASP A 201 12.28 13.08 2.34
N ARG A 202 11.25 13.60 1.66
CA ARG A 202 9.89 13.72 2.20
C ARG A 202 9.28 12.36 2.52
N LEU A 203 9.36 11.43 1.58
CA LEU A 203 8.85 10.06 1.76
C LEU A 203 9.56 9.36 2.93
N LYS A 204 10.88 9.46 3.01
CA LYS A 204 11.69 8.88 4.08
C LYS A 204 11.33 9.44 5.45
N SER A 205 11.06 10.74 5.55
CA SER A 205 10.72 11.40 6.83
C SER A 205 9.35 11.02 7.37
N THR A 206 8.46 10.57 6.51
CA THR A 206 7.05 10.28 6.85
C THR A 206 6.65 8.82 6.68
N SER A 207 7.55 7.93 6.24
CA SER A 207 7.20 6.55 5.93
C SER A 207 8.23 5.55 6.48
N PHE A 208 7.74 4.37 6.85
CA PHE A 208 8.58 3.22 7.14
C PHE A 208 8.96 2.52 5.83
N LEU A 209 10.22 2.11 5.70
CA LEU A 209 10.71 1.37 4.54
C LEU A 209 10.68 -0.12 4.82
N LEU A 210 9.95 -0.88 4.01
CA LEU A 210 9.93 -2.34 4.02
C LEU A 210 10.55 -2.87 2.73
N GLN A 211 11.66 -3.59 2.88
CA GLN A 211 12.41 -4.11 1.74
C GLN A 211 12.07 -5.58 1.50
N PHE A 212 11.72 -5.90 0.26
CA PHE A 212 11.45 -7.23 -0.25
C PHE A 212 12.65 -7.73 -1.03
N LYS A 213 13.00 -9.00 -0.88
CA LYS A 213 14.16 -9.65 -1.51
C LYS A 213 13.79 -10.94 -2.23
N GLY A 214 12.58 -11.43 -2.02
CA GLY A 214 12.07 -12.68 -2.57
C GLY A 214 11.96 -12.68 -4.09
N LYS A 215 11.77 -13.88 -4.64
CA LYS A 215 11.48 -14.08 -6.05
C LYS A 215 10.01 -13.83 -6.36
N SER A 216 9.69 -13.68 -7.66
CA SER A 216 8.31 -13.58 -8.11
C SER A 216 7.51 -14.83 -7.72
N LYS A 217 6.31 -14.63 -7.18
CA LYS A 217 5.32 -15.68 -6.92
C LYS A 217 4.39 -15.91 -8.13
N ARG A 218 4.67 -15.28 -9.26
CA ARG A 218 3.86 -15.43 -10.47
C ARG A 218 4.47 -16.53 -11.31
N ASP A 219 3.79 -17.67 -11.30
CA ASP A 219 4.12 -18.77 -12.20
C ASP A 219 3.41 -18.58 -13.55
N PRO A 220 4.02 -18.98 -14.67
CA PRO A 220 3.31 -19.03 -15.95
C PRO A 220 2.17 -20.07 -15.86
N LEU A 221 1.08 -19.81 -16.57
CA LEU A 221 0.02 -20.81 -16.75
C LEU A 221 0.56 -21.96 -17.60
N GLU A 222 0.34 -23.20 -17.16
CA GLU A 222 0.70 -24.37 -17.95
C GLU A 222 -0.45 -24.74 -18.90
N ILE A 223 -0.11 -25.15 -20.14
CA ILE A 223 -1.10 -25.58 -21.16
C ILE A 223 -1.93 -26.78 -20.66
N SER A 224 -1.36 -27.59 -19.74
CA SER A 224 -2.06 -28.71 -19.10
C SER A 224 -3.24 -28.29 -18.20
N GLU A 225 -3.42 -27.00 -17.93
CA GLU A 225 -4.53 -26.47 -17.12
C GLU A 225 -5.76 -26.07 -17.97
N ILE A 226 -5.69 -26.25 -19.31
CA ILE A 226 -6.79 -26.00 -20.25
C ILE A 226 -7.52 -27.32 -20.53
#